data_a5687df21a31291b06188706c55182f9
#
_entry.id   a5687df21a31291b06188706c55182f9
#
_cell.length_a   1.000
_cell.length_b   1.000
_cell.length_c   1.000
_cell.angle_alpha   90.00
_cell.angle_beta   90.00
_cell.angle_gamma   90.00
#
_symmetry.space_group_name_H-M   'P 1'
#
loop_
_entity.id
_entity.type
_entity.pdbx_description
1 polymer ?
#
loop_
_entity_poly.entity_id
_entity_poly.type
_entity_poly.pdbx_seq_one_letter_code
_entity_poly.pdbx_strand_id
1 'polypeptide(L)'
;KLFRVSTSAAAPTTTVINLDASTPATAEGPIAATKICTSRLTHGTTITSFTIEKQMLDVGQYFAYKGQVPSKMTLNAASGALTTMSMDFMGLGTVRNTSSNIAGTTTNTVSLAYTGHSAVSNPQSLIWEGGAPVAGTYIKSISLEYDNAIRQQSAIGSLAPVDVAAGTIASKATLSMYFANGNIYDKFIANTATSLIWASLDPSGNGYVFTMPNCNITSYKVTAGAKDQDMMAEVVVTLLEDRANAVSANRKVLLIDRVGVAVTP
;
A
#
# COMPACT_ATOMS: atom_id res chain seq x y z
N LYS A 1 5.05 -13.06 -14.90
CA LYS A 1 5.11 -11.70 -15.51
C LYS A 1 3.83 -10.99 -15.15
N LEU A 2 3.93 -9.79 -14.57
CA LEU A 2 2.80 -8.90 -14.36
C LEU A 2 2.63 -8.04 -15.61
N PHE A 3 1.48 -8.08 -16.23
CA PHE A 3 1.14 -7.23 -17.36
C PHE A 3 0.15 -6.16 -16.92
N ARG A 4 0.33 -4.94 -17.37
CA ARG A 4 -0.62 -3.86 -17.19
C ARG A 4 -1.61 -3.89 -18.36
N VAL A 5 -2.90 -3.92 -18.04
CA VAL A 5 -3.95 -3.75 -19.07
C VAL A 5 -3.94 -2.30 -19.52
N SER A 6 -3.89 -2.05 -20.83
CA SER A 6 -3.94 -0.71 -21.38
C SER A 6 -5.29 -0.05 -21.11
N THR A 7 -5.27 1.17 -20.58
CA THR A 7 -6.48 1.99 -20.38
C THR A 7 -6.75 2.92 -21.56
N SER A 8 -5.83 2.98 -22.53
CA SER A 8 -5.93 3.84 -23.73
C SER A 8 -6.56 3.15 -24.95
N ALA A 9 -6.71 1.84 -24.89
CA ALA A 9 -7.40 1.07 -25.94
C ALA A 9 -8.88 0.88 -25.61
N ALA A 10 -9.67 0.48 -26.60
CA ALA A 10 -11.10 0.15 -26.42
C ALA A 10 -11.28 -0.82 -25.24
N ALA A 11 -12.40 -0.69 -24.53
CA ALA A 11 -12.69 -1.50 -23.35
C ALA A 11 -12.43 -2.99 -23.64
N PRO A 12 -11.73 -3.72 -22.76
CA PRO A 12 -11.44 -5.12 -22.97
C PRO A 12 -12.75 -5.91 -23.08
N THR A 13 -12.86 -6.70 -24.11
CA THR A 13 -13.95 -7.66 -24.24
C THR A 13 -13.57 -8.96 -23.54
N THR A 14 -14.53 -9.87 -23.34
CA THR A 14 -14.27 -11.18 -22.72
C THR A 14 -13.24 -12.03 -23.45
N THR A 15 -12.89 -11.66 -24.70
CA THR A 15 -12.00 -12.44 -25.57
C THR A 15 -10.65 -11.75 -25.83
N VAL A 16 -10.52 -10.44 -25.61
CA VAL A 16 -9.30 -9.68 -25.89
C VAL A 16 -8.93 -8.78 -24.72
N ILE A 17 -7.75 -9.00 -24.17
CA ILE A 17 -7.15 -8.13 -23.17
C ILE A 17 -6.04 -7.34 -23.86
N ASN A 18 -6.19 -6.01 -23.93
CA ASN A 18 -5.18 -5.13 -24.45
C ASN A 18 -4.12 -4.86 -23.40
N LEU A 19 -2.87 -5.20 -23.68
CA LEU A 19 -1.73 -5.00 -22.78
C LEU A 19 -0.98 -3.73 -23.18
N ASP A 20 -0.58 -2.95 -22.18
CA ASP A 20 0.25 -1.76 -22.34
C ASP A 20 1.73 -2.19 -22.36
N ALA A 21 2.12 -2.85 -23.45
CA ALA A 21 3.50 -3.29 -23.65
C ALA A 21 3.89 -3.10 -25.11
N SER A 22 5.08 -2.55 -25.32
CA SER A 22 5.69 -2.39 -26.64
C SER A 22 6.18 -3.71 -27.27
N THR A 23 6.26 -4.78 -26.46
CA THR A 23 6.63 -6.12 -26.92
C THR A 23 5.38 -7.00 -26.96
N PRO A 24 5.08 -7.66 -28.10
CA PRO A 24 3.97 -8.59 -28.15
C PRO A 24 4.19 -9.71 -27.13
N ALA A 25 3.15 -9.96 -26.32
CA ALA A 25 3.14 -11.12 -25.45
C ALA A 25 3.19 -12.36 -26.34
N THR A 26 4.13 -13.25 -26.11
CA THR A 26 4.12 -14.58 -26.72
C THR A 26 2.83 -15.25 -26.31
N ALA A 27 2.08 -15.76 -27.26
CA ALA A 27 0.83 -16.48 -26.98
C ALA A 27 1.16 -17.68 -26.07
N GLU A 28 0.81 -17.51 -24.79
CA GLU A 28 0.83 -18.61 -23.83
C GLU A 28 -0.51 -19.33 -23.96
N GLY A 29 -0.46 -20.66 -23.96
CA GLY A 29 -1.69 -21.47 -23.99
C GLY A 29 -2.61 -21.15 -22.81
N PRO A 30 -3.87 -21.65 -22.78
CA PRO A 30 -4.82 -21.33 -21.75
C PRO A 30 -4.27 -21.68 -20.37
N ILE A 31 -4.01 -20.64 -19.58
CA ILE A 31 -3.52 -20.77 -18.19
C ILE A 31 -4.74 -21.06 -17.33
N ALA A 32 -4.81 -22.26 -16.78
CA ALA A 32 -5.83 -22.61 -15.80
C ALA A 32 -5.64 -21.70 -14.56
N ALA A 33 -6.72 -21.06 -14.12
CA ALA A 33 -6.76 -20.17 -12.95
C ALA A 33 -5.87 -18.92 -13.07
N THR A 34 -6.14 -18.07 -14.03
CA THR A 34 -5.47 -16.76 -14.19
C THR A 34 -5.80 -15.86 -13.02
N LYS A 35 -4.76 -15.42 -12.30
CA LYS A 35 -4.86 -14.38 -11.27
C LYS A 35 -4.90 -13.04 -11.97
N ILE A 36 -5.95 -12.26 -11.70
CA ILE A 36 -6.13 -10.93 -12.27
C ILE A 36 -6.21 -9.87 -11.18
N CYS A 37 -5.93 -8.63 -11.54
CA CYS A 37 -6.23 -7.50 -10.69
C CYS A 37 -7.77 -7.34 -10.63
N THR A 38 -8.36 -7.63 -9.48
CA THR A 38 -9.82 -7.57 -9.27
C THR A 38 -10.29 -6.19 -8.87
N SER A 39 -9.44 -5.40 -8.24
CA SER A 39 -9.74 -4.02 -7.86
C SER A 39 -8.46 -3.22 -7.67
N ARG A 40 -8.54 -1.91 -7.90
CA ARG A 40 -7.45 -0.96 -7.69
C ARG A 40 -7.88 0.13 -6.74
N LEU A 41 -7.07 0.37 -5.73
CA LEU A 41 -7.19 1.50 -4.81
C LEU A 41 -6.12 2.54 -5.13
N THR A 42 -6.55 3.79 -5.27
CA THR A 42 -5.65 4.94 -5.47
C THR A 42 -6.13 6.10 -4.63
N HIS A 43 -5.24 7.05 -4.32
CA HIS A 43 -5.66 8.28 -3.67
C HIS A 43 -6.56 9.12 -4.59
N GLY A 44 -7.57 9.74 -3.98
CA GLY A 44 -8.44 10.74 -4.63
C GLY A 44 -8.09 12.15 -4.16
N THR A 45 -8.90 13.11 -4.61
CA THR A 45 -8.82 14.52 -4.19
C THR A 45 -9.93 14.88 -3.19
N THR A 46 -10.95 14.04 -3.05
CA THR A 46 -12.09 14.27 -2.16
C THR A 46 -11.83 13.61 -0.82
N ILE A 47 -11.96 14.41 0.25
CA ILE A 47 -11.91 13.90 1.62
C ILE A 47 -13.24 13.20 1.92
N THR A 48 -13.18 11.93 2.31
CA THR A 48 -14.33 11.18 2.79
C THR A 48 -14.15 10.91 4.29
N SER A 49 -15.13 11.32 5.08
CA SER A 49 -15.14 11.06 6.51
C SER A 49 -16.03 9.87 6.88
N PHE A 50 -15.65 9.19 7.94
CA PHE A 50 -16.35 8.03 8.48
C PHE A 50 -16.79 8.27 9.92
N THR A 51 -17.82 7.57 10.36
CA THR A 51 -18.12 7.41 11.77
C THR A 51 -17.67 6.01 12.19
N ILE A 52 -16.77 5.95 13.16
CA ILE A 52 -16.24 4.69 13.70
C ILE A 52 -16.85 4.50 15.09
N GLU A 53 -17.51 3.39 15.33
CA GLU A 53 -18.06 3.07 16.65
C GLU A 53 -17.26 1.94 17.30
N LYS A 54 -16.81 2.20 18.52
CA LYS A 54 -16.21 1.20 19.39
C LYS A 54 -17.27 0.76 20.41
N GLN A 55 -17.61 -0.52 20.39
CA GLN A 55 -18.60 -1.12 21.29
C GLN A 55 -17.86 -1.89 22.40
N MET A 56 -18.18 -1.58 23.63
CA MET A 56 -17.77 -2.30 24.84
C MET A 56 -19.00 -3.00 25.40
N LEU A 57 -19.27 -4.19 24.89
CA LEU A 57 -20.53 -4.92 25.14
C LEU A 57 -20.65 -5.41 26.58
N ASP A 58 -19.53 -5.72 27.23
CA ASP A 58 -19.43 -6.17 28.61
C ASP A 58 -19.91 -5.13 29.64
N VAL A 59 -19.72 -3.85 29.31
CA VAL A 59 -20.12 -2.70 30.18
C VAL A 59 -21.23 -1.86 29.56
N GLY A 60 -21.79 -2.25 28.42
CA GLY A 60 -22.86 -1.54 27.73
C GLY A 60 -22.52 -0.12 27.33
N GLN A 61 -21.29 0.14 26.86
CA GLN A 61 -20.82 1.45 26.46
C GLN A 61 -20.47 1.48 24.97
N TYR A 62 -20.86 2.56 24.32
CA TYR A 62 -20.69 2.78 22.88
C TYR A 62 -20.05 4.15 22.65
N PHE A 63 -18.91 4.16 21.97
CA PHE A 63 -18.18 5.39 21.64
C PHE A 63 -18.18 5.59 20.12
N ALA A 64 -18.93 6.58 19.64
CA ALA A 64 -18.94 6.95 18.24
C ALA A 64 -17.97 8.11 17.98
N TYR A 65 -16.93 7.83 17.21
CA TYR A 65 -15.94 8.79 16.73
C TYR A 65 -16.44 9.35 15.40
N LYS A 66 -16.81 10.62 15.37
CA LYS A 66 -17.42 11.28 14.21
C LYS A 66 -16.39 12.04 13.37
N GLY A 67 -16.66 12.12 12.06
CA GLY A 67 -15.83 12.86 11.12
C GLY A 67 -14.41 12.32 10.99
N GLN A 68 -14.23 11.01 11.16
CA GLN A 68 -12.93 10.37 11.09
C GLN A 68 -12.42 10.30 9.65
N VAL A 69 -11.28 10.91 9.39
CA VAL A 69 -10.58 10.88 8.09
C VAL A 69 -9.31 10.07 8.25
N PRO A 70 -8.99 9.14 7.33
CA PRO A 70 -7.72 8.41 7.35
C PRO A 70 -6.55 9.39 7.24
N SER A 71 -5.69 9.43 8.25
CA SER A 71 -4.52 10.30 8.31
C SER A 71 -3.29 9.60 7.76
N LYS A 72 -2.96 8.46 8.33
CA LYS A 72 -1.74 7.74 8.01
C LYS A 72 -1.98 6.24 7.91
N MET A 73 -1.36 5.61 6.93
CA MET A 73 -1.32 4.16 6.77
C MET A 73 0.13 3.70 6.84
N THR A 74 0.39 2.69 7.66
CA THR A 74 1.70 2.05 7.74
C THR A 74 1.56 0.56 7.48
N LEU A 75 2.34 0.03 6.56
CA LEU A 75 2.43 -1.39 6.22
C LEU A 75 3.83 -1.87 6.53
N ASN A 76 3.93 -2.98 7.25
CA ASN A 76 5.21 -3.57 7.61
C ASN A 76 5.23 -5.04 7.22
N ALA A 77 6.30 -5.44 6.54
CA ALA A 77 6.60 -6.83 6.25
C ALA A 77 8.06 -7.11 6.58
N ALA A 78 8.30 -8.21 7.25
CA ALA A 78 9.64 -8.67 7.58
C ALA A 78 9.75 -10.17 7.36
N SER A 79 10.96 -10.63 7.07
CA SER A 79 11.26 -12.05 6.95
C SER A 79 10.88 -12.78 8.25
N GLY A 80 10.09 -13.83 8.15
CA GLY A 80 9.64 -14.63 9.30
C GLY A 80 8.43 -14.06 10.05
N ALA A 81 7.83 -12.97 9.60
CA ALA A 81 6.69 -12.34 10.24
C ALA A 81 5.48 -12.21 9.30
N LEU A 82 4.31 -12.06 9.87
CA LEU A 82 3.11 -11.69 9.13
C LEU A 82 3.19 -10.22 8.70
N THR A 83 2.70 -9.92 7.50
CA THR A 83 2.52 -8.54 7.07
C THR A 83 1.43 -7.88 7.92
N THR A 84 1.74 -6.73 8.49
CA THR A 84 0.82 -5.96 9.33
C THR A 84 0.52 -4.61 8.69
N MET A 85 -0.71 -4.13 8.91
CA MET A 85 -1.15 -2.81 8.52
C MET A 85 -1.73 -2.08 9.73
N SER A 86 -1.33 -0.84 9.93
CA SER A 86 -2.00 0.10 10.83
C SER A 86 -2.53 1.29 10.07
N MET A 87 -3.64 1.83 10.53
CA MET A 87 -4.25 3.01 9.95
C MET A 87 -4.68 3.96 11.07
N ASP A 88 -4.16 5.18 11.01
CA ASP A 88 -4.49 6.25 11.94
C ASP A 88 -5.60 7.12 11.36
N PHE A 89 -6.51 7.54 12.23
CA PHE A 89 -7.63 8.40 11.86
C PHE A 89 -7.57 9.69 12.69
N MET A 90 -8.00 10.77 12.07
CA MET A 90 -8.14 12.07 12.70
C MET A 90 -9.57 12.57 12.51
N GLY A 91 -10.24 13.00 13.57
CA GLY A 91 -11.67 13.29 13.52
C GLY A 91 -12.10 14.52 14.30
N LEU A 92 -13.41 14.80 14.28
CA LEU A 92 -14.00 16.00 14.85
C LEU A 92 -14.46 15.84 16.30
N GLY A 93 -14.72 14.61 16.75
CA GLY A 93 -15.16 14.42 18.15
C GLY A 93 -15.70 13.04 18.44
N THR A 94 -16.06 12.85 19.70
CA THR A 94 -16.56 11.57 20.23
C THR A 94 -17.87 11.78 20.97
N VAL A 95 -18.84 10.90 20.74
CA VAL A 95 -20.08 10.84 21.51
C VAL A 95 -20.16 9.48 22.21
N ARG A 96 -20.44 9.49 23.50
CA ARG A 96 -20.67 8.28 24.30
C ARG A 96 -22.17 8.04 24.49
N ASN A 97 -22.64 6.82 24.30
CA ASN A 97 -23.99 6.38 24.51
C ASN A 97 -24.05 5.03 25.24
N THR A 98 -25.21 4.66 25.69
CA THR A 98 -25.54 3.35 26.31
C THR A 98 -26.16 2.37 25.30
N SER A 99 -26.33 2.81 24.05
CA SER A 99 -26.80 2.00 22.91
C SER A 99 -26.01 2.39 21.66
N SER A 100 -26.03 1.55 20.64
CA SER A 100 -25.34 1.84 19.37
C SER A 100 -25.84 3.14 18.74
N ASN A 101 -24.90 3.97 18.26
CA ASN A 101 -25.19 5.21 17.55
C ASN A 101 -25.33 5.00 16.05
N ILE A 102 -24.90 3.84 15.55
CA ILE A 102 -24.98 3.50 14.12
C ILE A 102 -26.33 2.87 13.89
N ALA A 103 -27.21 3.60 13.16
CA ALA A 103 -28.51 3.06 12.76
C ALA A 103 -28.29 1.97 11.70
N GLY A 104 -28.80 0.78 11.96
CA GLY A 104 -28.73 -0.37 11.04
C GLY A 104 -28.28 -1.64 11.74
N THR A 105 -28.53 -2.76 11.12
CA THR A 105 -28.04 -4.06 11.56
C THR A 105 -26.53 -4.10 11.37
N THR A 106 -25.78 -3.85 12.44
CA THR A 106 -24.35 -4.19 12.44
C THR A 106 -24.24 -5.71 12.43
N THR A 107 -24.18 -6.28 11.26
CA THR A 107 -23.76 -7.67 11.13
C THR A 107 -22.29 -7.68 11.51
N ASN A 108 -21.98 -8.08 12.75
CA ASN A 108 -20.64 -8.53 13.08
C ASN A 108 -20.37 -9.74 12.20
N THR A 109 -19.83 -9.51 11.03
CA THR A 109 -19.33 -10.59 10.20
C THR A 109 -18.21 -11.21 11.00
N VAL A 110 -18.44 -12.42 11.50
CA VAL A 110 -17.41 -13.26 12.10
C VAL A 110 -16.25 -13.26 11.11
N SER A 111 -15.06 -12.91 11.58
CA SER A 111 -13.84 -12.95 10.80
C SER A 111 -13.80 -14.24 9.99
N LEU A 112 -13.92 -14.13 8.68
CA LEU A 112 -13.63 -15.25 7.78
C LEU A 112 -12.23 -15.75 8.09
N ALA A 113 -12.04 -17.07 8.05
CA ALA A 113 -10.75 -17.70 8.28
C ALA A 113 -9.67 -16.95 7.45
N TYR A 114 -8.81 -16.22 8.16
CA TYR A 114 -7.81 -15.36 7.53
C TYR A 114 -6.55 -16.19 7.28
N THR A 115 -6.17 -16.29 6.03
CA THR A 115 -4.86 -16.82 5.67
C THR A 115 -3.88 -15.67 5.71
N GLY A 116 -3.02 -15.65 6.71
CA GLY A 116 -2.03 -14.58 6.90
C GLY A 116 -1.06 -14.50 5.74
N HIS A 117 -0.77 -13.29 5.30
CA HIS A 117 0.28 -13.01 4.33
C HIS A 117 1.62 -13.00 5.05
N SER A 118 2.40 -14.06 4.89
CA SER A 118 3.75 -14.15 5.44
C SER A 118 4.79 -13.84 4.36
N ALA A 119 5.73 -12.98 4.67
CA ALA A 119 6.83 -12.66 3.77
C ALA A 119 7.77 -13.87 3.51
N VAL A 120 7.71 -14.91 4.33
CA VAL A 120 8.59 -16.10 4.23
C VAL A 120 7.93 -17.24 3.46
N SER A 121 6.62 -17.41 3.58
CA SER A 121 5.94 -18.60 3.07
C SER A 121 5.62 -18.52 1.58
N ASN A 122 5.82 -17.38 0.96
CA ASN A 122 5.49 -17.20 -0.45
C ASN A 122 6.65 -16.70 -1.29
N PRO A 123 7.25 -17.55 -2.15
CA PRO A 123 8.28 -17.12 -3.10
C PRO A 123 7.77 -16.10 -4.14
N GLN A 124 6.46 -15.85 -4.19
CA GLN A 124 5.84 -14.85 -5.07
C GLN A 124 5.75 -13.46 -4.42
N SER A 125 6.08 -13.33 -3.12
CA SER A 125 6.22 -12.01 -2.47
C SER A 125 7.53 -11.39 -2.90
N LEU A 126 7.49 -10.62 -3.98
CA LEU A 126 8.67 -10.07 -4.64
C LEU A 126 8.70 -8.54 -4.48
N ILE A 127 9.93 -8.04 -4.42
CA ILE A 127 10.18 -6.60 -4.51
C ILE A 127 10.98 -6.35 -5.80
N TRP A 128 10.45 -5.47 -6.64
CA TRP A 128 11.04 -5.07 -7.90
C TRP A 128 11.42 -3.59 -7.83
N GLU A 129 12.55 -3.27 -8.39
CA GLU A 129 13.08 -1.92 -8.50
C GLU A 129 13.45 -1.64 -9.94
N GLY A 130 12.97 -0.48 -10.48
CA GLY A 130 13.23 -0.10 -11.87
C GLY A 130 12.67 -1.09 -12.90
N GLY A 131 11.58 -1.82 -12.57
CA GLY A 131 10.95 -2.80 -13.45
C GLY A 131 11.63 -4.18 -13.46
N ALA A 132 12.65 -4.41 -12.65
CA ALA A 132 13.33 -5.69 -12.51
C ALA A 132 13.33 -6.16 -11.04
N PRO A 133 13.37 -7.48 -10.76
CA PRO A 133 13.60 -7.97 -9.41
C PRO A 133 14.89 -7.37 -8.86
N VAL A 134 14.90 -7.00 -7.57
CA VAL A 134 16.11 -6.49 -6.94
C VAL A 134 17.19 -7.58 -6.98
N ALA A 135 18.18 -7.38 -7.82
CA ALA A 135 19.20 -8.39 -8.10
C ALA A 135 20.40 -8.27 -7.17
N GLY A 136 20.95 -9.42 -6.78
CA GLY A 136 22.21 -9.49 -6.04
C GLY A 136 22.14 -9.10 -4.57
N THR A 137 20.95 -8.85 -4.02
CA THR A 137 20.74 -8.60 -2.60
C THR A 137 19.42 -9.19 -2.14
N TYR A 138 19.28 -9.39 -0.82
CA TYR A 138 18.07 -9.88 -0.20
C TYR A 138 17.49 -8.82 0.72
N ILE A 139 16.19 -8.54 0.57
CA ILE A 139 15.48 -7.59 1.42
C ILE A 139 14.95 -8.34 2.64
N LYS A 140 15.36 -7.88 3.83
CA LYS A 140 14.97 -8.44 5.13
C LYS A 140 13.62 -7.90 5.59
N SER A 141 13.38 -6.61 5.37
CA SER A 141 12.11 -5.97 5.71
C SER A 141 11.81 -4.77 4.82
N ILE A 142 10.52 -4.49 4.69
CA ILE A 142 9.99 -3.28 4.06
C ILE A 142 8.94 -2.67 4.97
N SER A 143 9.00 -1.35 5.14
CA SER A 143 7.98 -0.54 5.79
C SER A 143 7.53 0.53 4.80
N LEU A 144 6.23 0.54 4.48
CA LEU A 144 5.61 1.54 3.62
C LEU A 144 4.74 2.45 4.48
N GLU A 145 5.03 3.74 4.47
CA GLU A 145 4.29 4.78 5.18
C GLU A 145 3.65 5.72 4.15
N TYR A 146 2.34 5.89 4.27
CA TYR A 146 1.55 6.79 3.44
C TYR A 146 0.81 7.76 4.35
N ASP A 147 1.14 9.04 4.27
CA ASP A 147 0.63 10.09 5.13
C ASP A 147 -0.11 11.15 4.30
N ASN A 148 -1.39 11.35 4.62
CA ASN A 148 -2.24 12.37 4.00
C ASN A 148 -2.02 13.76 4.59
N ALA A 149 -1.14 13.92 5.59
CA ALA A 149 -0.86 15.17 6.30
C ALA A 149 -2.14 15.89 6.77
N ILE A 150 -3.07 15.13 7.33
CA ILE A 150 -4.36 15.64 7.81
C ILE A 150 -4.14 16.57 9.00
N ARG A 151 -4.86 17.70 9.01
CA ARG A 151 -4.79 18.72 10.05
C ARG A 151 -6.18 19.03 10.58
N GLN A 152 -6.33 19.05 11.89
CA GLN A 152 -7.53 19.54 12.56
C GLN A 152 -7.50 21.07 12.65
N GLN A 153 -8.63 21.68 12.40
CA GLN A 153 -8.83 23.12 12.56
C GLN A 153 -9.60 23.40 13.84
N SER A 154 -9.00 24.16 14.75
CA SER A 154 -9.61 24.55 16.02
C SER A 154 -10.14 25.98 15.93
N ALA A 155 -11.26 26.28 16.59
CA ALA A 155 -11.82 27.62 16.67
C ALA A 155 -12.12 28.03 18.13
N ILE A 156 -12.07 29.33 18.40
CA ILE A 156 -12.45 29.88 19.69
C ILE A 156 -13.94 29.61 19.92
N GLY A 157 -14.27 29.12 21.12
CA GLY A 157 -15.66 28.77 21.47
C GLY A 157 -16.06 27.35 21.14
N SER A 158 -15.17 26.55 20.54
CA SER A 158 -15.39 25.11 20.31
C SER A 158 -14.38 24.27 21.09
N LEU A 159 -14.88 23.30 21.86
CA LEU A 159 -14.04 22.33 22.57
C LEU A 159 -13.45 21.28 21.61
N ALA A 160 -14.16 20.99 20.53
CA ALA A 160 -13.75 20.05 19.50
C ALA A 160 -13.27 20.79 18.24
N PRO A 161 -12.43 20.17 17.42
CA PRO A 161 -12.08 20.71 16.10
C PRO A 161 -13.34 20.96 15.26
N VAL A 162 -13.35 22.04 14.52
CA VAL A 162 -14.50 22.46 13.69
C VAL A 162 -14.43 21.85 12.29
N ASP A 163 -13.22 21.53 11.82
CA ASP A 163 -13.02 20.95 10.50
C ASP A 163 -11.72 20.15 10.43
N VAL A 164 -11.56 19.38 9.35
CA VAL A 164 -10.38 18.56 9.04
C VAL A 164 -9.94 18.87 7.61
N ALA A 165 -8.73 19.38 7.45
CA ALA A 165 -8.14 19.71 6.16
C ALA A 165 -7.04 18.72 5.78
N ALA A 166 -6.99 18.33 4.51
CA ALA A 166 -5.88 17.55 3.96
C ALA A 166 -4.67 18.45 3.66
N GLY A 167 -3.50 17.91 3.87
CA GLY A 167 -2.23 18.52 3.44
C GLY A 167 -1.69 17.88 2.17
N THR A 168 -0.41 18.10 1.93
CA THR A 168 0.31 17.43 0.85
C THR A 168 0.69 16.02 1.29
N ILE A 169 0.39 15.04 0.45
CA ILE A 169 0.75 13.64 0.69
C ILE A 169 2.26 13.52 0.88
N ALA A 170 2.66 12.94 2.00
CA ALA A 170 4.04 12.60 2.31
C ALA A 170 4.14 11.08 2.48
N SER A 171 4.86 10.43 1.57
CA SER A 171 4.93 8.96 1.57
C SER A 171 6.36 8.51 1.40
N LYS A 172 6.73 7.49 2.13
CA LYS A 172 8.07 6.89 2.06
C LYS A 172 8.01 5.38 2.23
N ALA A 173 9.00 4.71 1.67
CA ALA A 173 9.27 3.31 1.94
C ALA A 173 10.66 3.18 2.55
N THR A 174 10.78 2.38 3.60
CA THR A 174 12.07 2.05 4.22
C THR A 174 12.35 0.57 4.00
N LEU A 175 13.49 0.27 3.39
CA LEU A 175 13.92 -1.09 3.13
C LEU A 175 15.16 -1.40 3.97
N SER A 176 15.16 -2.56 4.62
CA SER A 176 16.36 -3.13 5.23
C SER A 176 16.79 -4.32 4.40
N MET A 177 18.03 -4.31 3.93
CA MET A 177 18.56 -5.32 3.03
C MET A 177 19.99 -5.69 3.39
N TYR A 178 20.42 -6.89 2.95
CA TYR A 178 21.83 -7.26 3.03
C TYR A 178 22.63 -6.44 2.03
N PHE A 179 23.77 -5.89 2.47
CA PHE A 179 24.66 -5.15 1.58
C PHE A 179 25.45 -6.14 0.71
N ALA A 180 25.14 -6.19 -0.57
CA ALA A 180 25.79 -7.09 -1.51
C ALA A 180 26.52 -6.36 -2.65
N ASN A 181 26.02 -5.19 -3.06
CA ASN A 181 26.62 -4.40 -4.16
C ASN A 181 26.27 -2.91 -4.03
N GLY A 182 26.91 -2.08 -4.87
CA GLY A 182 26.75 -0.63 -4.88
C GLY A 182 25.62 -0.08 -5.76
N ASN A 183 24.86 -0.92 -6.46
CA ASN A 183 23.92 -0.45 -7.50
C ASN A 183 22.87 0.55 -6.96
N ILE A 184 22.34 0.31 -5.76
CA ILE A 184 21.35 1.20 -5.12
C ILE A 184 22.05 2.46 -4.60
N TYR A 185 23.29 2.32 -4.10
CA TYR A 185 24.10 3.46 -3.68
C TYR A 185 24.42 4.40 -4.86
N ASP A 186 24.77 3.85 -6.01
CA ASP A 186 25.06 4.65 -7.20
C ASP A 186 23.82 5.45 -7.65
N LYS A 187 22.62 4.86 -7.56
CA LYS A 187 21.36 5.58 -7.83
C LYS A 187 21.09 6.67 -6.81
N PHE A 188 21.42 6.44 -5.53
CA PHE A 188 21.32 7.45 -4.48
C PHE A 188 22.22 8.65 -4.77
N ILE A 189 23.50 8.41 -5.10
CA ILE A 189 24.46 9.48 -5.41
C ILE A 189 24.07 10.21 -6.70
N ALA A 190 23.60 9.50 -7.71
CA ALA A 190 23.17 10.08 -8.99
C ALA A 190 21.77 10.75 -8.89
N ASN A 191 21.08 10.65 -7.74
CA ASN A 191 19.70 11.11 -7.55
C ASN A 191 18.76 10.64 -8.68
N THR A 192 18.92 9.38 -9.08
CA THR A 192 18.16 8.80 -10.19
C THR A 192 16.78 8.36 -9.70
N ALA A 193 15.73 8.86 -10.34
CA ALA A 193 14.36 8.40 -10.07
C ALA A 193 14.19 6.94 -10.48
N THR A 194 13.48 6.19 -9.70
CA THR A 194 13.20 4.78 -9.94
C THR A 194 11.74 4.44 -9.61
N SER A 195 11.33 3.22 -9.87
CA SER A 195 10.04 2.69 -9.44
C SER A 195 10.23 1.53 -8.47
N LEU A 196 9.30 1.39 -7.52
CA LEU A 196 9.33 0.28 -6.58
C LEU A 196 7.99 -0.45 -6.64
N ILE A 197 8.01 -1.77 -6.75
CA ILE A 197 6.84 -2.63 -6.71
C ILE A 197 7.05 -3.66 -5.63
N TRP A 198 6.08 -3.77 -4.72
CA TRP A 198 6.07 -4.79 -3.69
C TRP A 198 4.80 -5.62 -3.79
N ALA A 199 4.95 -6.92 -3.98
CA ALA A 199 3.84 -7.87 -3.98
C ALA A 199 3.80 -8.64 -2.65
N SER A 200 2.68 -8.57 -1.95
CA SER A 200 2.37 -9.37 -0.76
C SER A 200 1.24 -10.33 -1.12
N LEU A 201 1.58 -11.59 -1.36
CA LEU A 201 0.67 -12.60 -1.85
C LEU A 201 0.62 -13.78 -0.87
N ASP A 202 -0.53 -14.46 -0.80
CA ASP A 202 -0.66 -15.74 -0.09
C ASP A 202 -0.09 -16.91 -0.94
N PRO A 203 0.05 -18.13 -0.38
CA PRO A 203 0.53 -19.29 -1.13
C PRO A 203 -0.32 -19.65 -2.36
N SER A 204 -1.56 -19.20 -2.39
CA SER A 204 -2.48 -19.37 -3.53
C SER A 204 -2.34 -18.26 -4.57
N GLY A 205 -1.47 -17.25 -4.34
CA GLY A 205 -1.24 -16.11 -5.21
C GLY A 205 -2.31 -15.04 -5.14
N ASN A 206 -3.15 -15.02 -4.08
CA ASN A 206 -4.06 -13.90 -3.84
C ASN A 206 -3.37 -12.89 -2.92
N GLY A 207 -3.70 -11.62 -3.06
CA GLY A 207 -3.15 -10.59 -2.16
C GLY A 207 -3.15 -9.22 -2.78
N TYR A 208 -2.11 -8.47 -2.46
CA TYR A 208 -2.00 -7.07 -2.84
C TYR A 208 -0.64 -6.79 -3.49
N VAL A 209 -0.67 -5.96 -4.52
CA VAL A 209 0.52 -5.43 -5.18
C VAL A 209 0.54 -3.92 -4.97
N PHE A 210 1.58 -3.44 -4.31
CA PHE A 210 1.83 -2.03 -4.06
C PHE A 210 2.78 -1.51 -5.12
N THR A 211 2.32 -0.60 -5.96
CA THR A 211 3.13 0.00 -7.02
C THR A 211 3.39 1.46 -6.69
N MET A 212 4.65 1.81 -6.60
CA MET A 212 5.18 3.16 -6.39
C MET A 212 5.89 3.57 -7.68
N PRO A 213 5.21 4.26 -8.60
CA PRO A 213 5.70 4.44 -9.96
C PRO A 213 6.88 5.40 -10.07
N ASN A 214 7.00 6.35 -9.15
CA ASN A 214 8.08 7.32 -9.13
C ASN A 214 8.62 7.49 -7.71
N CYS A 215 9.88 7.18 -7.52
CA CYS A 215 10.54 7.17 -6.23
C CYS A 215 11.95 7.74 -6.33
N ASN A 216 12.37 8.50 -5.32
CA ASN A 216 13.76 8.91 -5.15
C ASN A 216 14.32 8.33 -3.86
N ILE A 217 15.54 7.83 -3.92
CA ILE A 217 16.28 7.36 -2.75
C ILE A 217 16.79 8.59 -2.01
N THR A 218 16.28 8.81 -0.81
CA THR A 218 16.59 10.01 -0.01
C THR A 218 17.60 9.76 1.11
N SER A 219 17.78 8.50 1.49
CA SER A 219 18.80 8.12 2.47
C SER A 219 19.31 6.71 2.16
N TYR A 220 20.61 6.54 2.29
CA TYR A 220 21.29 5.27 2.17
C TYR A 220 22.32 5.13 3.28
N LYS A 221 22.14 4.17 4.17
CA LYS A 221 23.02 3.94 5.30
C LYS A 221 23.46 2.49 5.33
N VAL A 222 24.76 2.25 5.26
CA VAL A 222 25.36 0.93 5.49
C VAL A 222 25.82 0.84 6.94
N THR A 223 25.43 -0.22 7.59
CA THR A 223 25.90 -0.54 8.95
C THR A 223 26.75 -1.81 8.86
N ALA A 224 28.03 -1.66 9.16
CA ALA A 224 28.90 -2.81 9.32
C ALA A 224 28.53 -3.49 10.65
N GLY A 225 28.23 -4.77 10.57
CA GLY A 225 28.02 -5.59 11.76
C GLY A 225 29.30 -5.75 12.58
N ALA A 226 29.16 -6.21 13.81
CA ALA A 226 30.26 -6.71 14.61
C ALA A 226 30.86 -7.99 13.96
N LYS A 227 31.92 -8.53 14.58
CA LYS A 227 32.44 -9.82 14.14
C LYS A 227 31.32 -10.86 14.05
N ASP A 228 31.27 -11.58 12.95
CA ASP A 228 30.29 -12.64 12.66
C ASP A 228 28.84 -12.11 12.48
N GLN A 229 28.66 -10.84 12.10
CA GLN A 229 27.38 -10.25 11.73
C GLN A 229 27.37 -9.76 10.28
N ASP A 230 26.22 -9.86 9.65
CA ASP A 230 26.02 -9.43 8.28
C ASP A 230 26.07 -7.90 8.16
N MET A 231 26.58 -7.42 7.03
CA MET A 231 26.48 -6.00 6.67
C MET A 231 25.07 -5.71 6.17
N MET A 232 24.44 -4.72 6.78
CA MET A 232 23.08 -4.31 6.43
C MET A 232 23.07 -2.92 5.80
N ALA A 233 22.22 -2.74 4.82
CA ALA A 233 21.91 -1.45 4.22
C ALA A 233 20.47 -1.07 4.57
N GLU A 234 20.28 0.15 5.07
CA GLU A 234 18.99 0.78 5.25
C GLU A 234 18.81 1.84 4.17
N VAL A 235 17.72 1.71 3.41
CA VAL A 235 17.40 2.59 2.28
C VAL A 235 16.05 3.23 2.52
N VAL A 236 16.02 4.56 2.52
CA VAL A 236 14.77 5.31 2.60
C VAL A 236 14.46 5.87 1.22
N VAL A 237 13.28 5.58 0.74
CA VAL A 237 12.79 5.96 -0.57
C VAL A 237 11.57 6.88 -0.37
N THR A 238 11.63 8.08 -0.90
CA THR A 238 10.50 9.00 -0.92
C THR A 238 9.67 8.75 -2.17
N LEU A 239 8.37 8.58 -1.98
CA LEU A 239 7.42 8.35 -3.07
C LEU A 239 6.96 9.69 -3.64
N LEU A 240 6.98 9.81 -4.93
CA LEU A 240 6.61 11.00 -5.67
C LEU A 240 5.45 10.70 -6.64
N GLU A 241 4.79 11.74 -7.07
CA GLU A 241 3.76 11.66 -8.10
C GLU A 241 4.36 11.18 -9.44
N ASP A 242 3.67 10.28 -10.13
CA ASP A 242 4.05 9.82 -11.47
C ASP A 242 3.80 10.94 -12.51
N ARG A 243 4.74 11.86 -12.61
CA ARG A 243 4.66 12.97 -13.57
C ARG A 243 4.96 12.54 -15.00
N ALA A 244 5.50 11.36 -15.22
CA ALA A 244 5.71 10.81 -16.57
C ALA A 244 4.37 10.44 -17.24
N ASN A 245 3.31 10.20 -16.45
CA ASN A 245 2.00 9.96 -17.01
C ASN A 245 1.41 11.24 -17.61
N ALA A 246 1.06 11.19 -18.91
CA ALA A 246 0.53 12.35 -19.62
C ALA A 246 -0.82 12.82 -19.05
N VAL A 247 -1.63 11.88 -18.53
CA VAL A 247 -2.96 12.18 -17.98
C VAL A 247 -2.81 12.49 -16.50
N SER A 248 -3.05 13.74 -16.10
CA SER A 248 -2.89 14.22 -14.72
C SER A 248 -3.72 13.42 -13.70
N ALA A 249 -4.93 13.00 -14.07
CA ALA A 249 -5.79 12.16 -13.23
C ALA A 249 -5.18 10.80 -12.87
N ASN A 250 -4.25 10.29 -13.70
CA ASN A 250 -3.56 9.02 -13.50
C ASN A 250 -2.21 9.16 -12.76
N ARG A 251 -1.80 10.38 -12.45
CA ARG A 251 -0.58 10.67 -11.68
C ARG A 251 -0.80 10.32 -10.24
N LYS A 252 -0.33 9.14 -9.83
CA LYS A 252 -0.52 8.61 -8.48
C LYS A 252 0.83 8.38 -7.80
N VAL A 253 0.85 8.61 -6.50
CA VAL A 253 2.00 8.33 -5.64
C VAL A 253 2.08 6.83 -5.31
N LEU A 254 0.92 6.23 -5.06
CA LEU A 254 0.80 4.82 -4.70
C LEU A 254 -0.44 4.23 -5.38
N LEU A 255 -0.27 3.03 -5.95
CA LEU A 255 -1.37 2.20 -6.45
C LEU A 255 -1.36 0.90 -5.66
N ILE A 256 -2.52 0.48 -5.19
CA ILE A 256 -2.70 -0.78 -4.48
C ILE A 256 -3.66 -1.64 -5.31
N ASP A 257 -3.14 -2.70 -5.89
CA ASP A 257 -3.89 -3.62 -6.71
C ASP A 257 -4.20 -4.89 -5.93
N ARG A 258 -5.47 -5.23 -5.81
CA ARG A 258 -5.89 -6.53 -5.27
C ARG A 258 -5.81 -7.56 -6.37
N VAL A 259 -5.06 -8.62 -6.12
CA VAL A 259 -4.90 -9.76 -7.01
C VAL A 259 -5.68 -10.95 -6.44
N GLY A 260 -6.44 -11.61 -7.26
CA GLY A 260 -7.21 -12.77 -6.84
C GLY A 260 -7.75 -13.56 -8.02
N VAL A 261 -8.46 -14.65 -7.73
CA VAL A 261 -9.22 -15.35 -8.75
C VAL A 261 -10.36 -14.45 -9.21
N ALA A 262 -10.56 -14.32 -10.52
CA ALA A 262 -11.75 -13.67 -11.05
C ALA A 262 -12.98 -14.41 -10.50
N VAL A 263 -13.78 -13.73 -9.68
CA VAL A 263 -15.11 -14.24 -9.33
C VAL A 263 -15.96 -13.93 -10.57
N THR A 264 -16.35 -14.95 -11.31
CA THR A 264 -17.40 -14.81 -12.31
C THR A 264 -18.68 -14.34 -11.59
N PRO A 265 -19.28 -13.22 -12.02
CA PRO A 265 -20.50 -12.71 -11.42
C PRO A 265 -21.67 -13.70 -11.59
#